data_174047462ab435f794c203eb1a86e14e
#
_entry.id   174047462ab435f794c203eb1a86e14e
#
_cell.length_a   1.000
_cell.length_b   1.000
_cell.length_c   1.000
_cell.angle_alpha   90.00
_cell.angle_beta   90.00
_cell.angle_gamma   90.00
#
_symmetry.space_group_name_H-M   'P 1'
#
loop_
_entity.id
_entity.type
_entity.pdbx_description
1 polymer ?
#
loop_
_entity_poly.entity_id
_entity_poly.type
_entity_poly.pdbx_seq_one_letter_code
_entity_poly.pdbx_strand_id
1 'polypeptide(L)' 'MKYYILTENRHNQILLFDSYEDAFNWCKSATRWTDSEIKANIKTASKMGSHYSIFA' A
#
# COMPACT_ATOMS: atom_id res chain seq x y z
N MET A 1 7.04 -10.65 3.13
CA MET A 1 7.10 -9.24 2.68
C MET A 1 5.71 -8.64 2.72
N LYS A 2 5.60 -7.43 3.18
CA LYS A 2 4.32 -6.73 3.23
C LYS A 2 4.27 -5.68 2.13
N TYR A 3 3.06 -5.31 1.77
CA TYR A 3 2.81 -4.22 0.83
C TYR A 3 2.08 -3.10 1.56
N TYR A 4 2.32 -1.87 1.14
CA TYR A 4 1.67 -0.74 1.77
C TYR A 4 1.21 0.28 0.74
N ILE A 5 0.23 1.06 1.14
CA ILE A 5 -0.29 2.18 0.37
C ILE A 5 -0.33 3.38 1.29
N LEU A 6 0.21 4.50 0.83
CA LEU A 6 0.12 5.77 1.54
C LEU A 6 -1.15 6.48 1.08
N THR A 7 -2.08 6.68 2.00
CA THR A 7 -3.30 7.42 1.68
C THR A 7 -3.07 8.91 1.90
N GLU A 8 -3.23 9.67 0.84
CA GLU A 8 -3.11 11.14 0.90
C GLU A 8 -4.45 11.76 1.29
N ASN A 9 -4.87 11.49 2.50
CA ASN A 9 -6.03 12.13 3.07
C ASN A 9 -5.57 12.98 4.26
N ARG A 10 -6.53 13.48 5.03
CA ARG A 10 -6.23 14.36 6.18
C ARG A 10 -5.27 13.74 7.20
N HIS A 11 -5.11 12.43 7.19
CA HIS A 11 -4.35 11.71 8.20
C HIS A 11 -3.08 11.06 7.66
N ASN A 12 -2.86 11.07 6.33
CA ASN A 12 -1.69 10.47 5.70
C ASN A 12 -1.40 9.07 6.27
N GLN A 13 -2.42 8.22 6.27
CA GLN A 13 -2.30 6.88 6.85
C GLN A 13 -1.58 5.93 5.91
N ILE A 14 -0.79 5.04 6.51
CA ILE A 14 -0.16 3.94 5.79
C ILE A 14 -0.99 2.69 6.06
N LEU A 15 -1.46 2.06 4.99
CA LEU A 15 -2.22 0.81 5.06
C LEU A 15 -1.32 -0.34 4.66
N LEU A 16 -1.27 -1.38 5.48
CA LEU A 16 -0.45 -2.56 5.24
C LEU A 16 -1.32 -3.74 4.79
N PHE A 17 -0.80 -4.49 3.81
CA PHE A 17 -1.48 -5.66 3.26
C PHE A 17 -0.51 -6.85 3.24
N ASP A 18 -1.05 -8.04 3.39
CA ASP A 18 -0.26 -9.26 3.38
C ASP A 18 0.11 -9.72 1.97
N SER A 19 -0.66 -9.34 0.98
CA SER A 19 -0.38 -9.70 -0.41
C SER A 19 -0.62 -8.52 -1.34
N TYR A 20 0.05 -8.57 -2.50
CA TYR A 20 -0.13 -7.56 -3.54
C TYR A 20 -1.59 -7.55 -4.02
N GLU A 21 -2.17 -8.73 -4.19
CA GLU A 21 -3.55 -8.86 -4.64
C GLU A 21 -4.52 -8.18 -3.69
N ASP A 22 -4.33 -8.36 -2.38
CA ASP A 22 -5.17 -7.71 -1.38
C ASP A 22 -5.08 -6.20 -1.49
N ALA A 23 -3.86 -5.66 -1.64
CA ALA A 23 -3.65 -4.23 -1.80
C ALA A 23 -4.32 -3.71 -3.07
N PHE A 24 -4.16 -4.44 -4.17
CA PHE A 24 -4.74 -4.06 -5.46
C PHE A 24 -6.27 -4.03 -5.37
N ASN A 25 -6.86 -5.08 -4.81
CA ASN A 25 -8.30 -5.18 -4.68
C ASN A 25 -8.88 -4.08 -3.79
N TRP A 26 -8.19 -3.75 -2.72
CA TRP A 26 -8.60 -2.65 -1.87
C TRP A 26 -8.64 -1.34 -2.65
N CYS A 27 -7.60 -1.06 -3.43
CA CYS A 27 -7.53 0.15 -4.25
C CYS A 27 -8.67 0.19 -5.27
N LYS A 28 -8.96 -0.94 -5.90
CA LYS A 28 -10.05 -1.03 -6.87
C LYS A 28 -11.40 -0.64 -6.28
N SER A 29 -11.66 -1.04 -5.06
CA SER A 29 -12.95 -0.78 -4.42
C SER A 29 -13.00 0.54 -3.67
N ALA A 30 -11.87 1.02 -3.15
CA ALA A 30 -11.83 2.18 -2.26
C ALA A 30 -11.36 3.47 -2.96
N THR A 31 -10.78 3.37 -4.14
CA THR A 31 -10.28 4.54 -4.88
C THR A 31 -10.80 4.54 -6.30
N ARG A 32 -10.62 5.68 -6.98
CA ARG A 32 -10.93 5.82 -8.41
C ARG A 32 -9.69 5.71 -9.28
N TRP A 33 -8.61 5.21 -8.71
CA TRP A 33 -7.36 5.05 -9.44
C TRP A 33 -7.52 4.05 -10.59
N THR A 34 -6.86 4.33 -11.71
CA THR A 34 -6.71 3.36 -12.78
C THR A 34 -5.76 2.25 -12.35
N ASP A 35 -5.73 1.15 -13.11
CA ASP A 35 -4.81 0.05 -12.79
C ASP A 35 -3.35 0.53 -12.76
N SER A 36 -2.97 1.41 -13.67
CA SER A 36 -1.63 1.99 -13.69
C SER A 36 -1.33 2.79 -12.44
N GLU A 37 -2.29 3.57 -11.99
CA GLU A 37 -2.14 4.37 -10.78
C GLU A 37 -2.05 3.50 -9.54
N ILE A 38 -2.84 2.43 -9.47
CA ILE A 38 -2.80 1.48 -8.37
C ILE A 38 -1.41 0.86 -8.28
N LYS A 39 -0.88 0.37 -9.41
CA LYS A 39 0.45 -0.24 -9.45
C LYS A 39 1.54 0.73 -9.02
N ALA A 40 1.40 2.00 -9.37
CA ALA A 40 2.37 3.03 -8.98
C ALA A 40 2.30 3.35 -7.48
N ASN A 41 1.16 3.13 -6.84
CA ASN A 41 0.95 3.48 -5.44
C ASN A 41 1.21 2.34 -4.46
N ILE A 42 1.25 1.09 -4.93
CA ILE A 42 1.55 -0.05 -4.07
C ILE A 42 3.06 -0.15 -3.91
N LYS A 43 3.54 -0.07 -2.67
CA LYS A 43 4.95 -0.14 -2.33
C LYS A 43 5.23 -1.37 -1.50
N THR A 44 6.49 -1.77 -1.43
CA THR A 44 6.91 -2.90 -0.60
C THR A 44 7.45 -2.43 0.74
N ALA A 45 7.21 -3.22 1.77
CA ALA A 45 7.73 -2.96 3.11
C ALA A 45 8.39 -4.24 3.63
N SER A 46 9.54 -4.09 4.27
CA SER A 46 10.26 -5.20 4.89
C SER A 46 10.26 -5.05 6.40
N LYS A 47 10.05 -6.16 7.09
CA LYS A 47 10.09 -6.16 8.55
C LYS A 47 11.53 -6.16 9.03
N MET A 48 11.85 -5.24 9.93
CA MET A 48 13.16 -5.16 10.59
C MET A 48 12.93 -5.20 12.10
N GLY A 49 13.17 -6.37 12.70
CA GLY A 49 12.88 -6.55 14.12
C GLY A 49 11.38 -6.39 14.37
N SER A 50 11.01 -5.43 15.22
CA SER A 50 9.61 -5.12 15.53
C SER A 50 9.02 -4.01 14.65
N HIS A 51 9.79 -3.50 13.68
CA HIS A 51 9.37 -2.40 12.82
C HIS A 51 9.42 -2.80 11.36
N TYR A 52 8.66 -2.10 10.52
CA TYR A 52 8.72 -2.27 9.07
C TYR A 52 9.52 -1.14 8.45
N SER A 53 10.43 -1.50 7.53
CA SER A 53 11.09 -0.52 6.67
C SER A 53 10.23 -0.30 5.43
N ILE A 54 9.99 0.96 5.10
CA ILE A 54 9.14 1.34 3.99
C ILE A 54 10.02 1.92 2.89
N PHE A 55 9.90 1.38 1.68
CA PHE A 55 10.66 1.81 0.52
C PHE A 55 9.75 2.52 -0.48
N ALA A 56 10.22 3.62 -0.94
CA ALA A 56 9.51 4.38 -1.98
C ALA A 56 9.68 3.75 -3.35
#